data_76f4bd6831e41fd5db2def59b983ea73
#
_entry.id   76f4bd6831e41fd5db2def59b983ea73
#
_cell.length_a   1.000
_cell.length_b   1.000
_cell.length_c   1.000
_cell.angle_alpha   90.00
_cell.angle_beta   90.00
_cell.angle_gamma   90.00
#
_symmetry.space_group_name_H-M   'P 1'
#
loop_
_entity.id
_entity.type
_entity.pdbx_description
1 polymer ?
#
loop_
_entity_poly.entity_id
_entity_poly.type
_entity_poly.pdbx_seq_one_letter_code
_entity_poly.pdbx_strand_id
1 'polypeptide(L)'
;MREVIIASSVRTPIGRAFKGTLRATRPDELAAIAIKGALERVPQVDPKEIEDVILGCATPEAEQGMNVARIASLRAGLPVEVSALTINRFCSSGLQAIAMAAERIMSGGAEIIVAGGTESMSMIPMGGHKISPNPWLVDHYPDAYLTMGLTAERLAQRFGITRQAADEFSLRSHRKALAAIQTGKFADETVPVPVSFTMPNGSKPKRQEIIFKVDEGPRADTSMEALLALKPVFHAKGTVTAGNSSQTSDGAAAAVVMSSERAQQLGIRPLVRYVSFATAGYKPEEMGLGPVYAIPKALKLAGLKLSDMDVIELNEAFAAQSLAVIKEAGLDPEQVNPNGGAIALGHPLGCTGAKLTATIIREMKRRNARYGMVTMCVGGGMGAAGIFENF
;
A
#
# COMPACT_ATOMS: atom_id res chain seq x y z
N MET A 1 22.10 17.60 -3.52
CA MET A 1 21.59 16.23 -3.64
C MET A 1 21.06 16.08 -5.05
N ARG A 2 21.25 14.90 -5.65
CA ARG A 2 20.73 14.61 -7.02
C ARG A 2 19.20 14.59 -7.01
N GLU A 3 18.60 15.04 -8.10
CA GLU A 3 17.16 14.93 -8.29
C GLU A 3 16.78 13.49 -8.64
N VAL A 4 15.73 12.97 -8.02
CA VAL A 4 15.25 11.61 -8.22
C VAL A 4 13.79 11.62 -8.68
N ILE A 5 13.52 10.82 -9.70
CA ILE A 5 12.21 10.71 -10.32
C ILE A 5 11.67 9.28 -10.24
N ILE A 6 10.36 9.17 -10.32
CA ILE A 6 9.70 7.91 -10.60
C ILE A 6 9.40 7.87 -12.11
N ALA A 7 10.02 6.94 -12.81
CA ALA A 7 9.88 6.76 -14.25
C ALA A 7 8.64 5.93 -14.61
N SER A 8 8.36 4.90 -13.82
CA SER A 8 7.14 4.11 -13.92
C SER A 8 6.65 3.68 -12.55
N SER A 9 5.36 3.45 -12.41
CA SER A 9 4.74 2.94 -11.18
C SER A 9 3.47 2.19 -11.54
N VAL A 10 3.37 0.94 -11.08
CA VAL A 10 2.28 0.02 -11.41
C VAL A 10 1.93 -0.86 -10.22
N ARG A 11 0.75 -1.48 -10.29
CA ARG A 11 0.31 -2.48 -9.32
C ARG A 11 -0.47 -3.62 -9.98
N THR A 12 -0.55 -4.75 -9.35
CA THR A 12 -1.56 -5.75 -9.69
C THR A 12 -2.95 -5.25 -9.27
N PRO A 13 -4.04 -5.76 -9.84
CA PRO A 13 -5.34 -5.65 -9.18
C PRO A 13 -5.27 -6.33 -7.81
N ILE A 14 -6.07 -5.86 -6.86
CA ILE A 14 -6.06 -6.36 -5.49
C ILE A 14 -7.13 -7.42 -5.31
N GLY A 15 -6.70 -8.60 -4.85
CA GLY A 15 -7.56 -9.71 -4.50
C GLY A 15 -7.98 -9.68 -3.04
N ARG A 16 -9.20 -10.16 -2.73
CA ARG A 16 -9.62 -10.41 -1.35
C ARG A 16 -8.94 -11.66 -0.81
N ALA A 17 -8.35 -11.57 0.36
CA ALA A 17 -7.72 -12.74 0.96
C ALA A 17 -8.71 -13.88 1.21
N PHE A 18 -8.22 -15.11 1.14
CA PHE A 18 -8.90 -16.39 1.39
C PHE A 18 -10.02 -16.77 0.40
N LYS A 19 -10.75 -15.80 -0.14
CA LYS A 19 -11.93 -16.05 -1.01
C LYS A 19 -11.79 -15.45 -2.40
N GLY A 20 -10.84 -14.53 -2.58
CA GLY A 20 -10.66 -13.79 -3.83
C GLY A 20 -9.86 -14.55 -4.89
N THR A 21 -9.68 -13.85 -5.99
CA THR A 21 -9.07 -14.39 -7.21
C THR A 21 -7.59 -14.73 -7.01
N LEU A 22 -6.84 -13.92 -6.22
CA LEU A 22 -5.40 -14.10 -6.00
C LEU A 22 -5.04 -15.06 -4.86
N ARG A 23 -6.01 -15.65 -4.14
CA ARG A 23 -5.79 -16.45 -2.92
C ARG A 23 -4.80 -17.61 -3.04
N ALA A 24 -4.58 -18.12 -4.26
CA ALA A 24 -3.63 -19.20 -4.54
C ALA A 24 -2.45 -18.76 -5.42
N THR A 25 -2.33 -17.44 -5.68
CA THR A 25 -1.20 -16.88 -6.44
C THR A 25 -0.11 -16.49 -5.46
N ARG A 26 1.09 -17.04 -5.66
CA ARG A 26 2.24 -16.77 -4.79
C ARG A 26 2.62 -15.30 -4.79
N PRO A 27 3.03 -14.72 -3.65
CA PRO A 27 3.43 -13.31 -3.56
C PRO A 27 4.68 -12.97 -4.37
N ASP A 28 5.62 -13.90 -4.54
CA ASP A 28 6.78 -13.76 -5.41
C ASP A 28 6.39 -13.70 -6.91
N GLU A 29 5.37 -14.45 -7.33
CA GLU A 29 4.79 -14.34 -8.69
C GLU A 29 4.12 -12.98 -8.89
N LEU A 30 3.32 -12.51 -7.93
CA LEU A 30 2.68 -11.19 -7.99
C LEU A 30 3.71 -10.07 -8.09
N ALA A 31 4.76 -10.15 -7.27
CA ALA A 31 5.87 -9.20 -7.31
C ALA A 31 6.62 -9.23 -8.65
N ALA A 32 6.88 -10.42 -9.18
CA ALA A 32 7.53 -10.56 -10.49
C ALA A 32 6.71 -9.95 -11.63
N ILE A 33 5.37 -10.12 -11.59
CA ILE A 33 4.45 -9.49 -12.55
C ILE A 33 4.50 -7.97 -12.43
N ALA A 34 4.49 -7.43 -11.21
CA ALA A 34 4.57 -5.99 -10.99
C ALA A 34 5.93 -5.42 -11.46
N ILE A 35 7.04 -6.09 -11.18
CA ILE A 35 8.38 -5.70 -11.64
C ILE A 35 8.42 -5.66 -13.18
N LYS A 36 8.00 -6.74 -13.86
CA LYS A 36 7.92 -6.78 -15.34
C LYS A 36 7.07 -5.65 -15.88
N GLY A 37 5.86 -5.48 -15.35
CA GLY A 37 4.95 -4.44 -15.81
C GLY A 37 5.47 -3.02 -15.56
N ALA A 38 6.30 -2.79 -14.53
CA ALA A 38 6.98 -1.52 -14.33
C ALA A 38 8.07 -1.27 -15.39
N LEU A 39 8.85 -2.29 -15.72
CA LEU A 39 9.93 -2.20 -16.71
C LEU A 39 9.40 -2.11 -18.14
N GLU A 40 8.31 -2.79 -18.47
CA GLU A 40 7.67 -2.70 -19.78
C GLU A 40 7.20 -1.28 -20.14
N ARG A 41 7.00 -0.42 -19.14
CA ARG A 41 6.63 1.00 -19.33
C ARG A 41 7.81 1.94 -19.54
N VAL A 42 9.02 1.44 -19.35
CA VAL A 42 10.29 2.15 -19.58
C VAL A 42 11.25 1.23 -20.35
N PRO A 43 10.91 0.82 -21.57
CA PRO A 43 11.68 -0.14 -22.35
C PRO A 43 13.09 0.35 -22.72
N GLN A 44 13.39 1.62 -22.49
CA GLN A 44 14.71 2.22 -22.67
C GLN A 44 15.70 1.79 -21.57
N VAL A 45 15.22 1.28 -20.44
CA VAL A 45 16.08 0.79 -19.36
C VAL A 45 16.59 -0.61 -19.72
N ASP A 46 17.89 -0.75 -19.90
CA ASP A 46 18.50 -2.08 -19.94
C ASP A 46 18.39 -2.73 -18.55
N PRO A 47 17.82 -3.93 -18.40
CA PRO A 47 17.77 -4.62 -17.13
C PRO A 47 19.12 -4.80 -16.42
N LYS A 48 20.22 -4.77 -17.14
CA LYS A 48 21.59 -4.82 -16.60
C LYS A 48 22.01 -3.54 -15.87
N GLU A 49 21.32 -2.42 -16.12
CA GLU A 49 21.58 -1.15 -15.45
C GLU A 49 20.85 -1.03 -14.12
N ILE A 50 19.96 -1.97 -13.82
CA ILE A 50 19.26 -2.00 -12.53
C ILE A 50 20.23 -2.50 -11.46
N GLU A 51 20.52 -1.68 -10.47
CA GLU A 51 21.53 -1.99 -9.46
C GLU A 51 20.94 -2.72 -8.26
N ASP A 52 19.63 -2.52 -7.98
CA ASP A 52 18.97 -3.18 -6.86
C ASP A 52 17.44 -3.30 -7.07
N VAL A 53 16.84 -4.26 -6.36
CA VAL A 53 15.39 -4.41 -6.21
C VAL A 53 15.04 -4.35 -4.73
N ILE A 54 14.30 -3.34 -4.30
CA ILE A 54 13.89 -3.18 -2.90
C ILE A 54 12.39 -3.41 -2.77
N LEU A 55 11.98 -4.52 -2.14
CA LEU A 55 10.57 -4.80 -1.92
C LEU A 55 10.19 -4.79 -0.44
N GLY A 56 9.08 -4.13 -0.16
CA GLY A 56 8.40 -4.20 1.11
C GLY A 56 7.59 -5.50 1.27
N CYS A 57 7.69 -6.12 2.43
CA CYS A 57 6.87 -7.26 2.84
C CYS A 57 6.66 -7.19 4.36
N ALA A 58 5.41 -7.18 4.80
CA ALA A 58 5.09 -7.02 6.22
C ALA A 58 5.26 -8.30 7.02
N THR A 59 5.12 -9.47 6.37
CA THR A 59 5.28 -10.77 7.02
C THR A 59 6.21 -11.65 6.16
N PRO A 60 7.55 -11.40 6.18
CA PRO A 60 8.52 -12.11 5.33
C PRO A 60 8.79 -13.52 5.84
N GLU A 61 7.80 -14.40 5.72
CA GLU A 61 7.76 -15.78 6.18
C GLU A 61 7.19 -16.69 5.09
N ALA A 62 7.46 -17.98 5.12
CA ALA A 62 6.96 -18.99 4.18
C ALA A 62 7.13 -18.56 2.71
N GLU A 63 6.05 -18.44 1.93
CA GLU A 63 6.09 -18.01 0.52
C GLU A 63 6.61 -16.57 0.33
N GLN A 64 6.66 -15.78 1.40
CA GLN A 64 7.24 -14.42 1.45
C GLN A 64 8.62 -14.39 2.11
N GLY A 65 9.13 -15.54 2.52
CA GLY A 65 10.45 -15.70 3.15
C GLY A 65 11.62 -15.65 2.18
N MET A 66 12.80 -16.01 2.68
CA MET A 66 14.03 -16.17 1.90
C MET A 66 14.41 -14.98 1.02
N ASN A 67 14.21 -13.75 1.50
CA ASN A 67 14.36 -12.53 0.72
C ASN A 67 13.46 -12.54 -0.53
N VAL A 68 12.16 -12.38 -0.34
CA VAL A 68 11.17 -12.43 -1.41
C VAL A 68 11.47 -11.45 -2.56
N ALA A 69 12.14 -10.34 -2.30
CA ALA A 69 12.60 -9.41 -3.33
C ALA A 69 13.57 -10.08 -4.30
N ARG A 70 14.52 -10.88 -3.79
CA ARG A 70 15.48 -11.62 -4.63
C ARG A 70 14.79 -12.70 -5.44
N ILE A 71 13.88 -13.44 -4.82
CA ILE A 71 13.11 -14.49 -5.54
C ILE A 71 12.27 -13.87 -6.65
N ALA A 72 11.57 -12.78 -6.36
CA ALA A 72 10.76 -12.06 -7.34
C ALA A 72 11.60 -11.45 -8.49
N SER A 73 12.77 -10.89 -8.19
CA SER A 73 13.72 -10.35 -9.16
C SER A 73 14.15 -11.42 -10.18
N LEU A 74 14.61 -12.57 -9.70
CA LEU A 74 14.97 -13.72 -10.54
C LEU A 74 13.77 -14.25 -11.31
N ARG A 75 12.61 -14.35 -10.68
CA ARG A 75 11.35 -14.80 -11.33
C ARG A 75 10.87 -13.81 -12.39
N ALA A 76 11.14 -12.52 -12.22
CA ALA A 76 10.89 -11.50 -13.21
C ALA A 76 11.84 -11.61 -14.43
N GLY A 77 12.93 -12.36 -14.31
CA GLY A 77 13.92 -12.54 -15.36
C GLY A 77 14.99 -11.45 -15.40
N LEU A 78 15.17 -10.72 -14.29
CA LEU A 78 16.29 -9.79 -14.17
C LEU A 78 17.62 -10.54 -14.14
N PRO A 79 18.72 -9.92 -14.61
CA PRO A 79 20.06 -10.50 -14.56
C PRO A 79 20.46 -10.90 -13.13
N VAL A 80 21.29 -11.92 -13.00
CA VAL A 80 21.73 -12.43 -11.71
C VAL A 80 22.61 -11.45 -10.94
N GLU A 81 23.18 -10.49 -11.63
CA GLU A 81 24.00 -9.39 -11.09
C GLU A 81 23.17 -8.34 -10.34
N VAL A 82 21.87 -8.24 -10.64
CA VAL A 82 20.97 -7.31 -9.94
C VAL A 82 20.75 -7.81 -8.52
N SER A 83 21.20 -7.06 -7.54
CA SER A 83 20.97 -7.38 -6.11
C SER A 83 19.50 -7.15 -5.70
N ALA A 84 19.11 -7.66 -4.52
CA ALA A 84 17.77 -7.41 -4.01
C ALA A 84 17.70 -7.41 -2.49
N LEU A 85 16.78 -6.62 -1.93
CA LEU A 85 16.57 -6.42 -0.51
C LEU A 85 15.08 -6.47 -0.18
N THR A 86 14.70 -7.27 0.83
CA THR A 86 13.37 -7.25 1.43
C THR A 86 13.40 -6.44 2.71
N ILE A 87 12.47 -5.49 2.84
CA ILE A 87 12.34 -4.65 4.03
C ILE A 87 10.98 -4.80 4.69
N ASN A 88 10.92 -4.55 5.99
CA ASN A 88 9.69 -4.59 6.77
C ASN A 88 9.53 -3.31 7.61
N ARG A 89 8.53 -2.53 7.28
CA ARG A 89 7.90 -1.50 8.12
C ARG A 89 6.39 -1.67 8.04
N PHE A 90 5.92 -2.92 8.17
CA PHE A 90 4.51 -3.28 8.08
C PHE A 90 3.78 -2.57 6.92
N CYS A 91 2.69 -1.84 7.21
CA CYS A 91 1.84 -1.20 6.21
C CYS A 91 2.57 -0.22 5.27
N SER A 92 3.67 0.39 5.70
CA SER A 92 4.42 1.36 4.90
C SER A 92 5.61 0.79 4.15
N SER A 93 5.83 -0.53 4.21
CA SER A 93 7.03 -1.15 3.62
C SER A 93 7.23 -0.78 2.14
N GLY A 94 6.17 -0.78 1.33
CA GLY A 94 6.27 -0.41 -0.08
C GLY A 94 6.63 1.07 -0.31
N LEU A 95 6.12 2.00 0.50
CA LEU A 95 6.50 3.41 0.44
C LEU A 95 7.93 3.62 0.95
N GLN A 96 8.32 2.92 2.02
CA GLN A 96 9.69 2.92 2.54
C GLN A 96 10.68 2.38 1.51
N ALA A 97 10.32 1.34 0.75
CA ALA A 97 11.16 0.80 -0.32
C ALA A 97 11.45 1.86 -1.40
N ILE A 98 10.42 2.60 -1.83
CA ILE A 98 10.56 3.72 -2.78
C ILE A 98 11.43 4.83 -2.19
N ALA A 99 11.24 5.18 -0.92
CA ALA A 99 12.06 6.18 -0.24
C ALA A 99 13.53 5.76 -0.14
N MET A 100 13.82 4.52 0.26
CA MET A 100 15.19 4.00 0.34
C MET A 100 15.87 3.98 -1.04
N ALA A 101 15.15 3.60 -2.09
CA ALA A 101 15.66 3.67 -3.47
C ALA A 101 16.00 5.12 -3.85
N ALA A 102 15.09 6.06 -3.59
CA ALA A 102 15.31 7.46 -3.90
C ALA A 102 16.50 8.04 -3.11
N GLU A 103 16.57 7.80 -1.80
CA GLU A 103 17.64 8.28 -0.93
C GLU A 103 19.02 7.72 -1.33
N ARG A 104 19.10 6.44 -1.73
CA ARG A 104 20.32 5.82 -2.26
C ARG A 104 20.77 6.47 -3.56
N ILE A 105 19.84 6.77 -4.47
CA ILE A 105 20.14 7.50 -5.72
C ILE A 105 20.55 8.95 -5.43
N MET A 106 19.87 9.65 -4.52
CA MET A 106 20.20 11.02 -4.10
C MET A 106 21.62 11.12 -3.55
N SER A 107 22.09 10.08 -2.86
CA SER A 107 23.46 10.02 -2.32
C SER A 107 24.52 9.60 -3.35
N GLY A 108 24.12 9.25 -4.57
CA GLY A 108 25.03 8.78 -5.63
C GLY A 108 25.41 7.31 -5.52
N GLY A 109 24.69 6.54 -4.68
CA GLY A 109 24.94 5.11 -4.49
C GLY A 109 24.29 4.21 -5.52
N ALA A 110 23.48 4.76 -6.44
CA ALA A 110 22.84 4.07 -7.57
C ALA A 110 22.29 5.07 -8.58
N GLU A 111 21.96 4.58 -9.79
CA GLU A 111 21.28 5.33 -10.84
C GLU A 111 19.84 4.86 -11.05
N ILE A 112 19.59 3.54 -11.02
CA ILE A 112 18.29 2.93 -11.30
C ILE A 112 18.01 1.82 -10.27
N ILE A 113 16.90 1.92 -9.57
CA ILE A 113 16.43 0.92 -8.62
C ILE A 113 14.97 0.60 -8.89
N VAL A 114 14.60 -0.68 -8.86
CA VAL A 114 13.19 -1.09 -8.81
C VAL A 114 12.76 -1.18 -7.35
N ALA A 115 11.71 -0.45 -6.99
CA ALA A 115 11.21 -0.42 -5.62
C ALA A 115 9.71 -0.69 -5.56
N GLY A 116 9.25 -1.37 -4.53
CA GLY A 116 7.83 -1.71 -4.44
C GLY A 116 7.48 -2.52 -3.21
N GLY A 117 6.50 -3.40 -3.34
CA GLY A 117 6.13 -4.32 -2.27
C GLY A 117 5.13 -5.38 -2.70
N THR A 118 5.06 -6.43 -1.93
CA THR A 118 4.15 -7.56 -2.11
C THR A 118 3.61 -8.06 -0.79
N GLU A 119 2.40 -8.57 -0.80
CA GLU A 119 1.81 -9.27 0.34
C GLU A 119 0.75 -10.25 -0.14
N SER A 120 0.73 -11.46 0.41
CA SER A 120 -0.39 -12.40 0.33
C SER A 120 -0.88 -12.71 1.73
N MET A 121 -1.95 -12.05 2.14
CA MET A 121 -2.60 -12.34 3.41
C MET A 121 -3.49 -13.59 3.33
N SER A 122 -3.63 -14.18 2.14
CA SER A 122 -4.23 -15.49 1.92
C SER A 122 -3.30 -16.63 2.33
N MET A 123 -2.02 -16.51 2.00
CA MET A 123 -1.03 -17.57 2.26
C MET A 123 -0.37 -17.40 3.62
N ILE A 124 -0.06 -16.15 3.99
CA ILE A 124 0.60 -15.86 5.27
C ILE A 124 -0.35 -15.02 6.14
N PRO A 125 -0.81 -15.54 7.29
CA PRO A 125 -1.70 -14.80 8.17
C PRO A 125 -0.99 -13.60 8.78
N MET A 126 -1.77 -12.58 9.18
CA MET A 126 -1.23 -11.42 9.89
C MET A 126 -0.51 -11.88 11.19
N GLY A 127 0.76 -11.52 11.33
CA GLY A 127 1.60 -11.96 12.44
C GLY A 127 2.42 -13.21 12.15
N GLY A 128 2.26 -13.84 10.97
CA GLY A 128 3.00 -15.04 10.54
C GLY A 128 2.39 -16.35 11.05
N HIS A 129 2.98 -17.46 10.64
CA HIS A 129 2.58 -18.80 11.08
C HIS A 129 3.10 -19.13 12.48
N LYS A 130 4.21 -18.50 12.89
CA LYS A 130 4.79 -18.69 14.22
C LYS A 130 4.82 -17.38 14.99
N ILE A 131 3.76 -17.12 15.75
CA ILE A 131 3.69 -15.97 16.66
C ILE A 131 4.57 -16.24 17.88
N SER A 132 5.56 -15.39 18.12
CA SER A 132 6.48 -15.51 19.27
C SER A 132 6.78 -14.13 19.87
N PRO A 133 5.88 -13.59 20.70
CA PRO A 133 6.07 -12.31 21.34
C PRO A 133 7.20 -12.36 22.36
N ASN A 134 7.85 -11.22 22.58
CA ASN A 134 8.90 -11.09 23.61
C ASN A 134 8.28 -11.20 25.00
N PRO A 135 8.71 -12.14 25.88
CA PRO A 135 8.09 -12.34 27.19
C PRO A 135 8.14 -11.09 28.07
N TRP A 136 9.23 -10.35 28.04
CA TRP A 136 9.36 -9.12 28.83
C TRP A 136 8.33 -8.07 28.43
N LEU A 137 8.09 -7.89 27.12
CA LEU A 137 7.05 -6.96 26.64
C LEU A 137 5.63 -7.44 26.97
N VAL A 138 5.39 -8.76 26.95
CA VAL A 138 4.11 -9.32 27.40
C VAL A 138 3.82 -8.97 28.85
N ASP A 139 4.84 -9.03 29.71
CA ASP A 139 4.71 -8.77 31.16
C ASP A 139 4.67 -7.27 31.50
N HIS A 140 5.43 -6.43 30.78
CA HIS A 140 5.65 -5.02 31.15
C HIS A 140 4.99 -4.00 30.22
N TYR A 141 4.73 -4.38 28.97
CA TYR A 141 4.07 -3.51 27.98
C TYR A 141 3.23 -4.33 26.99
N PRO A 142 2.18 -5.05 27.46
CA PRO A 142 1.36 -5.92 26.62
C PRO A 142 0.66 -5.17 25.47
N ASP A 143 0.40 -3.89 25.62
CA ASP A 143 -0.20 -3.04 24.60
C ASP A 143 0.65 -2.95 23.30
N ALA A 144 1.94 -3.30 23.35
CA ALA A 144 2.80 -3.43 22.17
C ALA A 144 2.30 -4.51 21.18
N TYR A 145 1.56 -5.50 21.67
CA TYR A 145 0.98 -6.61 20.90
C TYR A 145 -0.53 -6.49 20.69
N LEU A 146 -1.10 -5.32 21.00
CA LEU A 146 -2.53 -5.11 20.82
C LEU A 146 -2.93 -5.30 19.35
N THR A 147 -4.03 -6.01 19.10
CA THR A 147 -4.51 -6.21 17.73
C THR A 147 -4.96 -4.89 17.11
N MET A 148 -4.77 -4.75 15.81
CA MET A 148 -5.05 -3.50 15.09
C MET A 148 -6.50 -3.02 15.25
N GLY A 149 -7.46 -3.94 15.30
CA GLY A 149 -8.87 -3.59 15.53
C GLY A 149 -9.14 -3.02 16.93
N LEU A 150 -8.45 -3.50 17.96
CA LEU A 150 -8.56 -2.93 19.31
C LEU A 150 -7.91 -1.55 19.38
N THR A 151 -6.82 -1.28 18.64
CA THR A 151 -6.26 0.07 18.54
C THR A 151 -7.24 1.03 17.87
N ALA A 152 -7.98 0.57 16.86
CA ALA A 152 -9.03 1.36 16.21
C ALA A 152 -10.21 1.65 17.14
N GLU A 153 -10.63 0.69 17.97
CA GLU A 153 -11.65 0.90 19.01
C GLU A 153 -11.21 1.94 20.04
N ARG A 154 -9.95 1.92 20.47
CA ARG A 154 -9.39 2.96 21.36
C ARG A 154 -9.47 4.35 20.73
N LEU A 155 -9.18 4.48 19.44
CA LEU A 155 -9.30 5.75 18.73
C LEU A 155 -10.77 6.18 18.59
N ALA A 156 -11.67 5.26 18.26
CA ALA A 156 -13.10 5.55 18.19
C ALA A 156 -13.59 6.12 19.52
N GLN A 157 -13.23 5.51 20.64
CA GLN A 157 -13.59 5.97 21.97
C GLN A 157 -12.95 7.33 22.31
N ARG A 158 -11.63 7.48 22.08
CA ARG A 158 -10.88 8.70 22.41
C ARG A 158 -11.39 9.93 21.67
N PHE A 159 -11.73 9.77 20.37
CA PHE A 159 -12.16 10.88 19.50
C PHE A 159 -13.67 11.01 19.36
N GLY A 160 -14.45 10.19 20.07
CA GLY A 160 -15.90 10.19 20.02
C GLY A 160 -16.46 9.83 18.63
N ILE A 161 -15.75 8.96 17.89
CA ILE A 161 -16.16 8.54 16.54
C ILE A 161 -17.27 7.51 16.69
N THR A 162 -18.46 7.87 16.22
CA THR A 162 -19.63 7.00 16.30
C THR A 162 -19.56 5.88 15.25
N ARG A 163 -20.30 4.81 15.50
CA ARG A 163 -20.50 3.73 14.54
C ARG A 163 -21.07 4.26 13.22
N GLN A 164 -22.04 5.14 13.28
CA GLN A 164 -22.64 5.76 12.11
C GLN A 164 -21.60 6.53 11.27
N ALA A 165 -20.79 7.38 11.89
CA ALA A 165 -19.75 8.14 11.18
C ALA A 165 -18.71 7.22 10.49
N ALA A 166 -18.32 6.11 11.16
CA ALA A 166 -17.42 5.13 10.60
C ALA A 166 -18.05 4.40 9.39
N ASP A 167 -19.32 4.04 9.47
CA ASP A 167 -20.04 3.36 8.40
C ASP A 167 -20.30 4.30 7.21
N GLU A 168 -20.64 5.58 7.44
CA GLU A 168 -20.78 6.61 6.39
C GLU A 168 -19.46 6.84 5.64
N PHE A 169 -18.35 6.90 6.36
CA PHE A 169 -17.02 6.98 5.77
C PHE A 169 -16.74 5.78 4.85
N SER A 170 -17.06 4.58 5.32
CA SER A 170 -16.87 3.34 4.58
C SER A 170 -17.73 3.26 3.32
N LEU A 171 -19.00 3.63 3.42
CA LEU A 171 -19.91 3.71 2.28
C LEU A 171 -19.38 4.68 1.22
N ARG A 172 -18.85 5.84 1.65
CA ARG A 172 -18.24 6.82 0.74
C ARG A 172 -17.01 6.25 0.04
N SER A 173 -16.14 5.50 0.76
CA SER A 173 -14.99 4.84 0.18
C SER A 173 -15.39 3.84 -0.92
N HIS A 174 -16.40 2.98 -0.67
CA HIS A 174 -16.92 2.06 -1.67
C HIS A 174 -17.49 2.78 -2.91
N ARG A 175 -18.29 3.83 -2.72
CA ARG A 175 -18.88 4.61 -3.82
C ARG A 175 -17.81 5.26 -4.69
N LYS A 176 -16.80 5.89 -4.07
CA LYS A 176 -15.66 6.50 -4.78
C LYS A 176 -14.89 5.44 -5.57
N ALA A 177 -14.60 4.27 -4.97
CA ALA A 177 -13.87 3.18 -5.64
C ALA A 177 -14.63 2.60 -6.84
N LEU A 178 -15.93 2.37 -6.70
CA LEU A 178 -16.77 1.90 -7.81
C LEU A 178 -16.83 2.90 -8.95
N ALA A 179 -17.01 4.20 -8.66
CA ALA A 179 -16.99 5.24 -9.67
C ALA A 179 -15.65 5.32 -10.39
N ALA A 180 -14.54 5.19 -9.66
CA ALA A 180 -13.19 5.17 -10.23
C ALA A 180 -12.96 3.96 -11.15
N ILE A 181 -13.45 2.77 -10.77
CA ILE A 181 -13.40 1.56 -11.62
C ILE A 181 -14.24 1.76 -12.88
N GLN A 182 -15.48 2.22 -12.74
CA GLN A 182 -16.40 2.43 -13.87
C GLN A 182 -15.86 3.45 -14.88
N THR A 183 -15.15 4.48 -14.42
CA THR A 183 -14.53 5.50 -15.26
C THR A 183 -13.10 5.17 -15.70
N GLY A 184 -12.61 3.96 -15.42
CA GLY A 184 -11.30 3.48 -15.87
C GLY A 184 -10.09 4.14 -15.20
N LYS A 185 -10.26 4.81 -14.06
CA LYS A 185 -9.18 5.58 -13.41
C LYS A 185 -7.98 4.73 -12.98
N PHE A 186 -8.17 3.44 -12.75
CA PHE A 186 -7.10 2.52 -12.35
C PHE A 186 -6.46 1.77 -13.53
N ALA A 187 -6.94 1.95 -14.76
CA ALA A 187 -6.46 1.18 -15.91
C ALA A 187 -4.96 1.36 -16.17
N ASP A 188 -4.48 2.61 -16.10
CA ASP A 188 -3.08 2.96 -16.41
C ASP A 188 -2.07 2.48 -15.35
N GLU A 189 -2.53 2.21 -14.13
CA GLU A 189 -1.66 1.73 -13.06
C GLU A 189 -1.71 0.21 -12.87
N THR A 190 -2.72 -0.45 -13.45
CA THR A 190 -2.96 -1.88 -13.22
C THR A 190 -2.26 -2.76 -14.26
N VAL A 191 -1.54 -3.78 -13.79
CA VAL A 191 -0.97 -4.85 -14.59
C VAL A 191 -1.83 -6.10 -14.45
N PRO A 192 -2.40 -6.64 -15.55
CA PRO A 192 -3.21 -7.84 -15.49
C PRO A 192 -2.43 -9.05 -14.97
N VAL A 193 -3.07 -9.87 -14.16
CA VAL A 193 -2.48 -11.09 -13.57
C VAL A 193 -3.14 -12.33 -14.18
N PRO A 194 -2.39 -13.20 -14.88
CA PRO A 194 -2.88 -14.52 -15.28
C PRO A 194 -3.02 -15.40 -14.05
N VAL A 195 -4.22 -15.92 -13.81
CA VAL A 195 -4.54 -16.77 -12.65
C VAL A 195 -5.09 -18.10 -13.12
N SER A 196 -4.64 -19.17 -12.51
CA SER A 196 -5.04 -20.52 -12.83
C SER A 196 -5.70 -21.19 -11.61
N PHE A 197 -6.88 -21.72 -11.79
CA PHE A 197 -7.62 -22.45 -10.76
C PHE A 197 -7.82 -23.90 -11.16
N THR A 198 -7.76 -24.79 -10.18
CA THR A 198 -8.24 -26.16 -10.33
C THR A 198 -9.63 -26.28 -9.72
N MET A 199 -10.62 -26.51 -10.54
CA MET A 199 -12.01 -26.66 -10.13
C MET A 199 -12.39 -28.14 -10.08
N PRO A 200 -13.14 -28.58 -9.06
CA PRO A 200 -13.76 -29.93 -9.07
C PRO A 200 -14.66 -30.06 -10.30
N ASN A 201 -14.50 -31.15 -11.05
CA ASN A 201 -15.37 -31.47 -12.17
C ASN A 201 -15.55 -33.01 -12.25
N GLY A 202 -16.46 -33.53 -11.44
CA GLY A 202 -16.64 -34.96 -11.25
C GLY A 202 -15.35 -35.65 -10.79
N SER A 203 -14.94 -36.72 -11.46
CA SER A 203 -13.73 -37.48 -11.14
C SER A 203 -12.43 -36.88 -11.68
N LYS A 204 -12.51 -35.83 -12.53
CA LYS A 204 -11.33 -35.18 -13.14
C LYS A 204 -11.31 -33.66 -12.85
N PRO A 205 -10.31 -33.16 -12.16
CA PRO A 205 -10.20 -31.71 -11.93
C PRO A 205 -10.03 -30.96 -13.25
N LYS A 206 -10.78 -29.85 -13.42
CA LYS A 206 -10.66 -28.95 -14.58
C LYS A 206 -9.84 -27.72 -14.20
N ARG A 207 -8.77 -27.48 -14.94
CA ARG A 207 -7.99 -26.23 -14.85
C ARG A 207 -8.74 -25.13 -15.61
N GLN A 208 -8.96 -24.00 -14.97
CA GLN A 208 -9.50 -22.79 -15.56
C GLN A 208 -8.45 -21.67 -15.44
N GLU A 209 -8.25 -20.96 -16.52
CA GLU A 209 -7.35 -19.79 -16.57
C GLU A 209 -8.19 -18.54 -16.81
N ILE A 210 -7.88 -17.48 -16.06
CA ILE A 210 -8.50 -16.17 -16.23
C ILE A 210 -7.42 -15.08 -16.18
N ILE A 211 -7.73 -13.93 -16.76
CA ILE A 211 -6.91 -12.72 -16.61
C ILE A 211 -7.60 -11.83 -15.60
N PHE A 212 -7.03 -11.72 -14.41
CA PHE A 212 -7.51 -10.83 -13.35
C PHE A 212 -6.96 -9.41 -13.58
N LYS A 213 -7.82 -8.42 -13.77
CA LYS A 213 -7.44 -7.06 -14.18
C LYS A 213 -8.19 -5.93 -13.48
N VAL A 214 -9.13 -6.24 -12.57
CA VAL A 214 -9.93 -5.26 -11.85
C VAL A 214 -9.96 -5.62 -10.37
N ASP A 215 -9.81 -4.62 -9.50
CA ASP A 215 -9.92 -4.79 -8.05
C ASP A 215 -11.28 -5.39 -7.68
N GLU A 216 -11.30 -6.46 -6.91
CA GLU A 216 -12.54 -7.18 -6.55
C GLU A 216 -13.08 -6.81 -5.16
N GLY A 217 -12.41 -5.90 -4.46
CA GLY A 217 -12.79 -5.46 -3.12
C GLY A 217 -14.06 -4.62 -3.06
N PRO A 218 -14.27 -3.62 -3.96
CA PRO A 218 -15.39 -2.71 -3.90
C PRO A 218 -16.74 -3.42 -4.07
N ARG A 219 -17.72 -3.04 -3.23
CA ARG A 219 -19.02 -3.71 -3.15
C ARG A 219 -20.12 -2.76 -3.60
N ALA A 220 -20.77 -3.08 -4.72
CA ALA A 220 -21.89 -2.32 -5.26
C ALA A 220 -23.18 -2.44 -4.41
N ASP A 221 -23.30 -3.51 -3.64
CA ASP A 221 -24.42 -3.81 -2.74
C ASP A 221 -24.27 -3.19 -1.35
N THR A 222 -23.25 -2.39 -1.09
CA THR A 222 -23.04 -1.74 0.20
C THR A 222 -24.03 -0.58 0.40
N SER A 223 -24.76 -0.62 1.52
CA SER A 223 -25.69 0.44 1.96
C SER A 223 -25.50 0.73 3.45
N MET A 224 -26.05 1.81 3.94
CA MET A 224 -26.03 2.12 5.39
C MET A 224 -26.72 1.05 6.21
N GLU A 225 -27.85 0.51 5.73
CA GLU A 225 -28.60 -0.57 6.37
C GLU A 225 -27.74 -1.82 6.49
N ALA A 226 -27.06 -2.19 5.40
CA ALA A 226 -26.18 -3.37 5.35
C ALA A 226 -24.97 -3.20 6.30
N LEU A 227 -24.37 -2.02 6.37
CA LEU A 227 -23.26 -1.72 7.29
C LEU A 227 -23.71 -1.72 8.75
N LEU A 228 -24.83 -1.06 9.08
CA LEU A 228 -25.37 -1.01 10.44
C LEU A 228 -25.79 -2.38 10.99
N ALA A 229 -26.19 -3.32 10.11
CA ALA A 229 -26.52 -4.70 10.49
C ALA A 229 -25.30 -5.53 10.92
N LEU A 230 -24.07 -5.10 10.60
CA LEU A 230 -22.85 -5.83 10.97
C LEU A 230 -22.58 -5.72 12.47
N LYS A 231 -22.17 -6.84 13.07
CA LYS A 231 -21.77 -6.86 14.49
C LYS A 231 -20.33 -6.33 14.66
N PRO A 232 -20.01 -5.65 15.77
CA PRO A 232 -18.64 -5.36 16.15
C PRO A 232 -17.78 -6.62 16.21
N VAL A 233 -16.52 -6.53 15.77
CA VAL A 233 -15.64 -7.70 15.64
C VAL A 233 -14.63 -7.80 16.78
N PHE A 234 -14.16 -6.66 17.30
CA PHE A 234 -13.03 -6.63 18.23
C PHE A 234 -13.45 -6.39 19.69
N HIS A 235 -14.56 -5.70 19.90
CA HIS A 235 -15.11 -5.41 21.21
C HIS A 235 -16.64 -5.53 21.19
N ALA A 236 -17.25 -6.22 22.16
CA ALA A 236 -18.68 -6.53 22.15
C ALA A 236 -19.60 -5.30 22.05
N LYS A 237 -19.17 -4.16 22.63
CA LYS A 237 -19.86 -2.87 22.56
C LYS A 237 -19.10 -1.86 21.68
N GLY A 238 -18.27 -2.35 20.76
CA GLY A 238 -17.42 -1.53 19.91
C GLY A 238 -18.13 -0.95 18.69
N THR A 239 -17.37 -0.18 17.94
CA THR A 239 -17.81 0.48 16.71
C THR A 239 -17.19 -0.13 15.47
N VAL A 240 -16.07 -0.87 15.62
CA VAL A 240 -15.30 -1.43 14.51
C VAL A 240 -15.89 -2.75 14.04
N THR A 241 -16.25 -2.81 12.77
CA THR A 241 -16.85 -3.97 12.12
C THR A 241 -16.05 -4.38 10.89
N ALA A 242 -16.38 -5.53 10.29
CA ALA A 242 -15.82 -5.92 9.01
C ALA A 242 -16.14 -4.93 7.87
N GLY A 243 -17.23 -4.15 7.99
CA GLY A 243 -17.65 -3.18 6.97
C GLY A 243 -16.95 -1.83 7.06
N ASN A 244 -16.34 -1.50 8.22
CA ASN A 244 -15.62 -0.24 8.40
C ASN A 244 -14.13 -0.45 8.74
N SER A 245 -13.60 -1.61 8.35
CA SER A 245 -12.20 -2.01 8.38
C SER A 245 -11.70 -2.29 6.97
N SER A 246 -10.40 -2.08 6.72
CA SER A 246 -9.78 -2.50 5.46
C SER A 246 -9.87 -4.02 5.28
N GLN A 247 -10.00 -4.44 4.02
CA GLN A 247 -10.04 -5.86 3.70
C GLN A 247 -8.63 -6.46 3.75
N THR A 248 -8.46 -7.63 4.37
CA THR A 248 -7.28 -8.47 4.17
C THR A 248 -7.16 -8.83 2.70
N SER A 249 -5.98 -8.68 2.13
CA SER A 249 -5.84 -8.65 0.67
C SER A 249 -4.53 -9.23 0.18
N ASP A 250 -4.50 -9.58 -1.10
CA ASP A 250 -3.34 -10.07 -1.83
C ASP A 250 -3.02 -9.09 -2.96
N GLY A 251 -1.74 -8.78 -3.18
CA GLY A 251 -1.32 -7.90 -4.27
C GLY A 251 0.15 -7.52 -4.22
N ALA A 252 0.62 -6.93 -5.33
CA ALA A 252 1.96 -6.39 -5.46
C ALA A 252 1.95 -5.07 -6.24
N ALA A 253 2.99 -4.27 -6.03
CA ALA A 253 3.23 -3.03 -6.76
C ALA A 253 4.72 -2.80 -6.94
N ALA A 254 5.12 -2.15 -8.03
CA ALA A 254 6.50 -1.81 -8.31
C ALA A 254 6.61 -0.46 -9.03
N ALA A 255 7.71 0.23 -8.78
CA ALA A 255 8.09 1.47 -9.44
C ALA A 255 9.55 1.39 -9.90
N VAL A 256 9.86 2.01 -11.02
CA VAL A 256 11.24 2.28 -11.45
C VAL A 256 11.61 3.67 -10.98
N VAL A 257 12.57 3.74 -10.08
CA VAL A 257 13.10 4.96 -9.46
C VAL A 257 14.48 5.20 -10.05
N MET A 258 14.76 6.41 -10.52
CA MET A 258 16.05 6.72 -11.13
C MET A 258 16.47 8.18 -10.93
N SER A 259 17.75 8.48 -11.19
CA SER A 259 18.21 9.86 -11.23
C SER A 259 17.56 10.61 -12.40
N SER A 260 17.32 11.90 -12.23
CA SER A 260 16.79 12.78 -13.28
C SER A 260 17.74 12.83 -14.48
N GLU A 261 19.06 12.82 -14.22
CA GLU A 261 20.09 12.81 -15.24
C GLU A 261 20.06 11.54 -16.09
N ARG A 262 19.87 10.35 -15.43
CA ARG A 262 19.78 9.10 -16.18
C ARG A 262 18.50 9.02 -17.00
N ALA A 263 17.38 9.48 -16.45
CA ALA A 263 16.12 9.58 -17.19
C ALA A 263 16.26 10.43 -18.46
N GLN A 264 16.92 11.58 -18.35
CA GLN A 264 17.18 12.47 -19.49
C GLN A 264 18.05 11.78 -20.56
N GLN A 265 19.14 11.10 -20.16
CA GLN A 265 20.01 10.36 -21.09
C GLN A 265 19.27 9.28 -21.84
N LEU A 266 18.32 8.59 -21.19
CA LEU A 266 17.50 7.54 -21.77
C LEU A 266 16.27 8.06 -22.53
N GLY A 267 16.02 9.39 -22.51
CA GLY A 267 14.83 9.98 -23.12
C GLY A 267 13.53 9.58 -22.44
N ILE A 268 13.60 9.22 -21.15
CA ILE A 268 12.44 8.82 -20.35
C ILE A 268 11.76 10.05 -19.76
N ARG A 269 10.46 10.19 -20.01
CA ARG A 269 9.64 11.25 -19.40
C ARG A 269 9.30 10.88 -17.96
N PRO A 270 9.66 11.71 -16.97
CA PRO A 270 9.32 11.46 -15.57
C PRO A 270 7.81 11.41 -15.32
N LEU A 271 7.39 10.57 -14.38
CA LEU A 271 6.01 10.61 -13.87
C LEU A 271 5.87 11.68 -12.79
N VAL A 272 6.70 11.63 -11.77
CA VAL A 272 6.77 12.59 -10.67
C VAL A 272 8.21 12.65 -10.12
N ARG A 273 8.52 13.74 -9.43
CA ARG A 273 9.73 13.86 -8.60
C ARG A 273 9.44 13.32 -7.20
N TYR A 274 10.38 12.56 -6.64
CA TYR A 274 10.40 12.26 -5.22
C TYR A 274 10.88 13.48 -4.44
N VAL A 275 10.12 13.89 -3.41
CA VAL A 275 10.44 15.10 -2.63
C VAL A 275 10.97 14.75 -1.25
N SER A 276 10.22 14.00 -0.46
CA SER A 276 10.62 13.65 0.91
C SER A 276 9.87 12.42 1.42
N PHE A 277 10.44 11.81 2.46
CA PHE A 277 9.79 10.77 3.24
C PHE A 277 10.16 10.93 4.72
N ALA A 278 9.22 10.69 5.60
CA ALA A 278 9.47 10.68 7.03
C ALA A 278 8.64 9.62 7.75
N THR A 279 9.19 9.15 8.85
CA THR A 279 8.50 8.27 9.79
C THR A 279 8.44 8.88 11.18
N ALA A 280 7.47 8.44 11.97
CA ALA A 280 7.34 8.80 13.36
C ALA A 280 6.94 7.59 14.19
N GLY A 281 7.56 7.43 15.35
CA GLY A 281 7.08 6.51 16.39
C GLY A 281 6.01 7.17 17.23
N TYR A 282 5.07 6.35 17.71
CA TYR A 282 4.01 6.73 18.62
C TYR A 282 3.62 5.52 19.50
N LYS A 283 2.61 5.68 20.33
CA LYS A 283 2.11 4.61 21.22
C LYS A 283 1.55 3.45 20.38
N PRO A 284 2.00 2.21 20.60
CA PRO A 284 1.49 1.02 19.90
C PRO A 284 -0.03 0.89 19.99
N GLU A 285 -0.61 1.13 21.15
CA GLU A 285 -2.04 1.03 21.41
C GLU A 285 -2.91 2.08 20.70
N GLU A 286 -2.28 3.10 20.16
CA GLU A 286 -2.90 4.17 19.38
C GLU A 286 -2.21 4.36 18.02
N MET A 287 -1.67 3.27 17.47
CA MET A 287 -0.85 3.29 16.24
C MET A 287 -1.51 4.01 15.07
N GLY A 288 -2.84 4.04 15.03
CA GLY A 288 -3.62 4.71 13.99
C GLY A 288 -3.35 6.21 13.87
N LEU A 289 -2.83 6.87 14.92
CA LEU A 289 -2.43 8.28 14.90
C LEU A 289 -1.02 8.52 14.34
N GLY A 290 -0.28 7.48 13.96
CA GLY A 290 1.06 7.61 13.40
C GLY A 290 1.20 8.68 12.31
N PRO A 291 0.26 8.82 11.34
CA PRO A 291 0.29 9.87 10.32
C PRO A 291 0.33 11.30 10.89
N VAL A 292 -0.38 11.58 11.98
CA VAL A 292 -0.41 12.90 12.62
C VAL A 292 0.99 13.39 12.99
N TYR A 293 1.89 12.45 13.31
CA TYR A 293 3.28 12.73 13.69
C TYR A 293 4.26 12.62 12.52
N ALA A 294 3.93 11.83 11.48
CA ALA A 294 4.80 11.66 10.31
C ALA A 294 4.62 12.80 9.30
N ILE A 295 3.39 13.25 9.06
CA ILE A 295 3.05 14.31 8.10
C ILE A 295 3.87 15.59 8.33
N PRO A 296 3.89 16.21 9.52
CA PRO A 296 4.65 17.45 9.72
C PRO A 296 6.15 17.27 9.55
N LYS A 297 6.69 16.06 9.81
CA LYS A 297 8.11 15.77 9.56
C LYS A 297 8.41 15.71 8.05
N ALA A 298 7.57 15.05 7.26
CA ALA A 298 7.73 14.98 5.81
C ALA A 298 7.60 16.37 5.16
N LEU A 299 6.61 17.15 5.58
CA LEU A 299 6.42 18.53 5.13
C LEU A 299 7.62 19.42 5.46
N LYS A 300 8.16 19.30 6.68
CA LYS A 300 9.37 20.04 7.10
C LYS A 300 10.59 19.70 6.23
N LEU A 301 10.80 18.41 5.93
CA LEU A 301 11.90 17.98 5.05
C LEU A 301 11.73 18.50 3.63
N ALA A 302 10.49 18.61 3.16
CA ALA A 302 10.15 19.15 1.85
C ALA A 302 10.20 20.69 1.79
N GLY A 303 10.23 21.39 2.93
CA GLY A 303 10.06 22.84 2.98
C GLY A 303 8.66 23.32 2.61
N LEU A 304 7.65 22.44 2.80
CA LEU A 304 6.26 22.64 2.40
C LEU A 304 5.34 22.78 3.61
N LYS A 305 4.13 23.26 3.35
CA LYS A 305 3.02 23.34 4.31
C LYS A 305 1.94 22.32 3.90
N LEU A 306 1.06 21.98 4.84
CA LEU A 306 -0.08 21.08 4.54
C LEU A 306 -1.00 21.67 3.46
N SER A 307 -1.16 22.99 3.43
CA SER A 307 -1.95 23.72 2.42
C SER A 307 -1.41 23.62 0.99
N ASP A 308 -0.17 23.16 0.82
CA ASP A 308 0.44 22.97 -0.50
C ASP A 308 0.09 21.60 -1.10
N MET A 309 -0.52 20.71 -0.31
CA MET A 309 -0.93 19.38 -0.77
C MET A 309 -2.26 19.46 -1.53
N ASP A 310 -2.25 19.03 -2.78
CA ASP A 310 -3.44 19.00 -3.65
C ASP A 310 -4.20 17.67 -3.53
N VAL A 311 -3.49 16.56 -3.32
CA VAL A 311 -4.04 15.20 -3.21
C VAL A 311 -3.35 14.45 -2.08
N ILE A 312 -4.15 13.73 -1.29
CA ILE A 312 -3.64 12.91 -0.18
C ILE A 312 -4.21 11.49 -0.30
N GLU A 313 -3.33 10.50 -0.39
CA GLU A 313 -3.69 9.10 -0.21
C GLU A 313 -3.38 8.70 1.24
N LEU A 314 -4.41 8.68 2.07
CA LEU A 314 -4.38 8.18 3.45
C LEU A 314 -4.83 6.73 3.46
N ASN A 315 -3.98 5.81 3.90
CA ASN A 315 -4.39 4.41 4.02
C ASN A 315 -5.54 4.25 5.03
N GLU A 316 -6.67 3.75 4.57
CA GLU A 316 -7.86 3.48 5.37
C GLU A 316 -7.74 2.12 6.05
N ALA A 317 -6.85 1.97 7.05
CA ALA A 317 -6.77 0.73 7.79
C ALA A 317 -8.09 0.44 8.52
N PHE A 318 -8.68 1.49 9.11
CA PHE A 318 -10.01 1.51 9.74
C PHE A 318 -10.66 2.87 9.52
N ALA A 319 -11.98 2.92 9.39
CA ALA A 319 -12.70 4.19 9.27
C ALA A 319 -12.48 5.09 10.50
N ALA A 320 -12.53 4.51 11.71
CA ALA A 320 -12.28 5.24 12.96
C ALA A 320 -10.88 5.85 13.00
N GLN A 321 -9.86 5.10 12.55
CA GLN A 321 -8.49 5.60 12.45
C GLN A 321 -8.37 6.72 11.42
N SER A 322 -8.97 6.56 10.24
CA SER A 322 -8.89 7.58 9.18
C SER A 322 -9.57 8.88 9.58
N LEU A 323 -10.75 8.80 10.18
CA LEU A 323 -11.48 9.97 10.71
C LEU A 323 -10.68 10.70 11.80
N ALA A 324 -10.04 9.95 12.71
CA ALA A 324 -9.18 10.53 13.74
C ALA A 324 -7.98 11.27 13.13
N VAL A 325 -7.31 10.69 12.14
CA VAL A 325 -6.17 11.32 11.45
C VAL A 325 -6.61 12.57 10.69
N ILE A 326 -7.70 12.50 9.91
CA ILE A 326 -8.23 13.63 9.14
C ILE A 326 -8.49 14.81 10.08
N LYS A 327 -9.14 14.57 11.23
CA LYS A 327 -9.44 15.59 12.22
C LYS A 327 -8.18 16.16 12.89
N GLU A 328 -7.31 15.30 13.41
CA GLU A 328 -6.14 15.71 14.20
C GLU A 328 -5.02 16.34 13.37
N ALA A 329 -4.80 15.86 12.15
CA ALA A 329 -3.83 16.44 11.24
C ALA A 329 -4.38 17.62 10.43
N GLY A 330 -5.67 17.94 10.55
CA GLY A 330 -6.32 19.04 9.83
C GLY A 330 -6.37 18.82 8.32
N LEU A 331 -6.53 17.54 7.87
CA LEU A 331 -6.61 17.23 6.45
C LEU A 331 -7.98 17.66 5.88
N ASP A 332 -7.98 18.19 4.66
CA ASP A 332 -9.21 18.43 3.93
C ASP A 332 -9.80 17.09 3.44
N PRO A 333 -10.99 16.68 3.90
CA PRO A 333 -11.61 15.42 3.50
C PRO A 333 -11.85 15.27 2.00
N GLU A 334 -11.95 16.38 1.25
CA GLU A 334 -12.17 16.36 -0.21
C GLU A 334 -10.88 16.09 -0.99
N GLN A 335 -9.72 16.35 -0.39
CA GLN A 335 -8.41 16.01 -0.93
C GLN A 335 -8.00 14.56 -0.60
N VAL A 336 -8.64 13.95 0.42
CA VAL A 336 -8.31 12.61 0.90
C VAL A 336 -9.04 11.54 0.08
N ASN A 337 -8.24 10.59 -0.44
CA ASN A 337 -8.73 9.39 -1.13
C ASN A 337 -9.82 9.70 -2.16
N PRO A 338 -9.53 10.48 -3.19
CA PRO A 338 -10.53 10.89 -4.16
C PRO A 338 -11.14 9.72 -4.96
N ASN A 339 -10.44 8.59 -5.03
CA ASN A 339 -10.85 7.39 -5.74
C ASN A 339 -11.24 6.22 -4.80
N GLY A 340 -11.56 6.52 -3.53
CA GLY A 340 -11.75 5.51 -2.50
C GLY A 340 -10.44 4.99 -1.94
N GLY A 341 -10.48 4.31 -0.79
CA GLY A 341 -9.31 3.81 -0.09
C GLY A 341 -9.38 2.34 0.27
N ALA A 342 -8.59 1.93 1.25
CA ALA A 342 -8.35 0.53 1.56
C ALA A 342 -9.58 -0.23 2.10
N ILE A 343 -10.56 0.44 2.68
CA ILE A 343 -11.81 -0.18 3.10
C ILE A 343 -12.51 -0.82 1.89
N ALA A 344 -12.51 -0.13 0.76
CA ALA A 344 -13.08 -0.63 -0.48
C ALA A 344 -12.06 -1.43 -1.31
N LEU A 345 -10.85 -0.88 -1.53
CA LEU A 345 -9.85 -1.39 -2.47
C LEU A 345 -8.88 -2.42 -1.88
N GLY A 346 -8.94 -2.66 -0.56
CA GLY A 346 -8.06 -3.62 0.10
C GLY A 346 -6.70 -3.06 0.54
N HIS A 347 -6.08 -3.79 1.50
CA HIS A 347 -4.83 -3.41 2.16
C HIS A 347 -3.85 -4.59 2.25
N PRO A 348 -3.20 -4.97 1.13
CA PRO A 348 -2.08 -5.93 1.18
C PRO A 348 -0.87 -5.24 1.80
N LEU A 349 -0.59 -5.51 3.08
CA LEU A 349 0.25 -4.71 3.98
C LEU A 349 1.53 -4.15 3.34
N GLY A 350 2.49 -5.01 3.00
CA GLY A 350 3.78 -4.59 2.43
C GLY A 350 3.70 -3.97 1.04
N CYS A 351 2.64 -4.27 0.28
CA CYS A 351 2.39 -3.68 -1.03
C CYS A 351 1.77 -2.27 -0.95
N THR A 352 0.98 -1.97 0.09
CA THR A 352 0.06 -0.82 0.12
C THR A 352 0.75 0.51 -0.15
N GLY A 353 1.94 0.75 0.42
CA GLY A 353 2.64 2.01 0.19
C GLY A 353 2.99 2.27 -1.28
N ALA A 354 3.44 1.24 -1.99
CA ALA A 354 3.75 1.32 -3.42
C ALA A 354 2.46 1.38 -4.28
N LYS A 355 1.39 0.67 -3.87
CA LYS A 355 0.07 0.76 -4.49
C LYS A 355 -0.48 2.20 -4.44
N LEU A 356 -0.47 2.82 -3.27
CA LEU A 356 -0.94 4.20 -3.10
C LEU A 356 -0.06 5.20 -3.87
N THR A 357 1.24 4.91 -3.99
CA THR A 357 2.14 5.71 -4.85
C THR A 357 1.73 5.62 -6.31
N ALA A 358 1.39 4.45 -6.83
CA ALA A 358 0.90 4.31 -8.20
C ALA A 358 -0.41 5.08 -8.44
N THR A 359 -1.34 5.01 -7.47
CA THR A 359 -2.64 5.68 -7.53
C THR A 359 -2.49 7.20 -7.47
N ILE A 360 -1.72 7.73 -6.51
CA ILE A 360 -1.57 9.18 -6.34
C ILE A 360 -0.91 9.84 -7.54
N ILE A 361 0.10 9.21 -8.12
CA ILE A 361 0.78 9.69 -9.34
C ILE A 361 -0.23 9.90 -10.48
N ARG A 362 -1.14 8.94 -10.69
CA ARG A 362 -2.16 9.05 -11.75
C ARG A 362 -3.19 10.11 -11.42
N GLU A 363 -3.60 10.23 -10.18
CA GLU A 363 -4.56 11.25 -9.76
C GLU A 363 -3.97 12.66 -9.82
N MET A 364 -2.72 12.84 -9.43
CA MET A 364 -2.01 14.13 -9.59
C MET A 364 -1.99 14.57 -11.06
N LYS A 365 -1.70 13.67 -11.99
CA LYS A 365 -1.71 13.96 -13.43
C LYS A 365 -3.11 14.34 -13.94
N ARG A 366 -4.15 13.59 -13.53
CA ARG A 366 -5.54 13.87 -13.94
C ARG A 366 -6.04 15.24 -13.48
N ARG A 367 -5.60 15.67 -12.29
CA ARG A 367 -6.00 16.95 -11.68
C ARG A 367 -5.09 18.11 -12.02
N ASN A 368 -3.97 17.85 -12.72
CA ASN A 368 -2.87 18.81 -12.85
C ASN A 368 -2.41 19.33 -11.47
N ALA A 369 -2.45 18.45 -10.48
CA ALA A 369 -2.04 18.72 -9.12
C ALA A 369 -0.52 18.78 -9.03
N ARG A 370 0.02 19.71 -8.24
CA ARG A 370 1.46 19.87 -8.08
C ARG A 370 2.02 18.92 -7.04
N TYR A 371 1.45 18.88 -5.85
CA TYR A 371 1.95 18.06 -4.76
C TYR A 371 0.95 17.00 -4.32
N GLY A 372 1.47 15.78 -4.14
CA GLY A 372 0.73 14.66 -3.60
C GLY A 372 1.43 14.03 -2.41
N MET A 373 0.66 13.60 -1.41
CA MET A 373 1.18 12.95 -0.21
C MET A 373 0.54 11.58 -0.02
N VAL A 374 1.38 10.55 0.15
CA VAL A 374 0.96 9.22 0.62
C VAL A 374 1.29 9.11 2.10
N THR A 375 0.31 8.76 2.92
CA THR A 375 0.51 8.61 4.37
C THR A 375 -0.27 7.44 4.94
N MET A 376 0.24 6.85 6.01
CA MET A 376 -0.36 5.66 6.62
C MET A 376 0.06 5.45 8.07
N CYS A 377 -0.83 4.87 8.83
CA CYS A 377 -0.50 4.27 10.12
C CYS A 377 0.28 2.96 9.91
N VAL A 378 1.10 2.62 10.88
CA VAL A 378 1.99 1.46 10.80
C VAL A 378 1.92 0.70 12.12
N GLY A 379 1.74 -0.61 12.04
CA GLY A 379 1.71 -1.50 13.20
C GLY A 379 2.90 -1.29 14.14
N GLY A 380 2.71 -1.56 15.43
CA GLY A 380 3.72 -1.34 16.46
C GLY A 380 3.89 0.13 16.90
N GLY A 381 2.92 1.02 16.54
CA GLY A 381 2.94 2.42 16.97
C GLY A 381 3.83 3.30 16.13
N MET A 382 3.61 3.34 14.81
CA MET A 382 4.39 4.19 13.91
C MET A 382 3.48 4.86 12.86
N GLY A 383 4.00 5.85 12.16
CA GLY A 383 3.41 6.45 10.97
C GLY A 383 4.46 6.74 9.92
N ALA A 384 4.01 6.86 8.67
CA ALA A 384 4.85 7.23 7.54
C ALA A 384 4.13 8.25 6.65
N ALA A 385 4.89 9.15 6.03
CA ALA A 385 4.41 10.07 5.02
C ALA A 385 5.49 10.30 3.95
N GLY A 386 5.10 10.22 2.67
CA GLY A 386 5.96 10.50 1.52
C GLY A 386 5.32 11.53 0.59
N ILE A 387 6.11 12.46 0.07
CA ILE A 387 5.65 13.58 -0.75
C ILE A 387 6.26 13.47 -2.15
N PHE A 388 5.43 13.68 -3.14
CA PHE A 388 5.76 13.67 -4.56
C PHE A 388 5.35 14.97 -5.23
N GLU A 389 6.10 15.40 -6.24
CA GLU A 389 5.80 16.59 -7.04
C GLU A 389 5.61 16.21 -8.51
N ASN A 390 4.55 16.73 -9.12
CA ASN A 390 4.28 16.62 -10.55
C ASN A 390 5.06 17.68 -11.32
N PHE A 391 5.43 17.37 -12.57
CA PHE A 391 6.15 18.27 -13.47
C PHE A 391 5.21 19.16 -14.28
#